data_4c527504a5035c771fdd081b824f0b5d
#
_entry.id   4c527504a5035c771fdd081b824f0b5d
#
_cell.length_a   1.000
_cell.length_b   1.000
_cell.length_c   1.000
_cell.angle_alpha   90.00
_cell.angle_beta   90.00
_cell.angle_gamma   90.00
#
_symmetry.space_group_name_H-M   'P 1'
#
loop_
_entity.id
_entity.type
_entity.pdbx_description
1 polymer ?
#
loop_
_entity_poly.entity_id
_entity_poly.type
_entity_poly.pdbx_seq_one_letter_code
_entity_poly.pdbx_strand_id
1 'polypeptide(L)'
;CLLPELDRIYAGGASAKIVGHPVHYLIQIDDAGILREMIQSLLPSLYANGRLQNRRYSSVYFRGEALYGKSSDYDQFYKSNAGGTVIVQYSADYGDTDDEDTANGIRDTIEKLCSYIKKYRHQVLTILCLPRECTKLKELFYENLGTVSFVELKEEFAVGERAGDYLKLLARENHVRTDKKLFAKLEGNRGYLAPELRTIFDGWYNNKLKTTVYPQYKEISTVKTEVEKAKPKGDAYKELMEMIGLTEAKNVILQALNYHKAQKLFADKGMKVDRPAMHMVFTGNPGTAKTTVARLFARIMRENGLLSRGHLVEVGRGDLVGKYVGWTAQTVQKRFEQAEGGVLFIDEAYSLVDARSGSYGDEAINTIVQEMENYRDDMVVIFAGYPDRMEEFLQKNPGLRSRIAYHVPFADYSVEELCSIAALAARKKGLHLDDRAQEKLASVFETARKQMDFGNGRYVRNILEKAKMAQATRL
;
A
#
# COMPACT_ATOMS: atom_id res chain seq x y z
N CYS A 1 1.47 25.56 11.37
CA CYS A 1 0.22 26.19 11.00
C CYS A 1 0.46 27.50 10.25
N LEU A 2 -0.33 27.78 9.20
CA LEU A 2 -0.16 28.96 8.35
C LEU A 2 -0.64 30.26 9.04
N LEU A 3 -1.67 30.20 9.88
CA LEU A 3 -2.27 31.40 10.51
C LEU A 3 -1.28 32.25 11.30
N PRO A 4 -0.44 31.71 12.21
CA PRO A 4 0.54 32.52 12.94
C PRO A 4 1.56 33.20 12.05
N GLU A 5 1.87 32.61 10.90
CA GLU A 5 2.77 33.24 9.93
C GLU A 5 2.10 34.34 9.15
N LEU A 6 0.82 34.18 8.76
CA LEU A 6 0.04 35.26 8.17
C LEU A 6 -0.08 36.45 9.12
N ASP A 7 -0.38 36.22 10.41
CA ASP A 7 -0.42 37.27 11.43
C ASP A 7 0.93 37.99 11.53
N ARG A 8 2.06 37.25 11.49
CA ARG A 8 3.41 37.84 11.50
C ARG A 8 3.68 38.68 10.24
N ILE A 9 3.24 38.21 9.06
CA ILE A 9 3.38 38.94 7.81
C ILE A 9 2.63 40.27 7.87
N TYR A 10 1.40 40.28 8.40
CA TYR A 10 0.57 41.47 8.48
C TYR A 10 0.97 42.42 9.62
N ALA A 11 1.57 41.90 10.71
CA ALA A 11 2.05 42.73 11.81
C ALA A 11 3.23 43.63 11.43
N GLY A 12 4.01 43.24 10.40
CA GLY A 12 5.25 43.95 10.01
C GLY A 12 5.06 45.28 9.26
N GLY A 13 3.88 45.59 8.74
CA GLY A 13 3.58 46.79 7.94
C GLY A 13 4.36 46.89 6.63
N ALA A 14 3.78 47.47 5.58
CA ALA A 14 4.34 47.56 4.21
C ALA A 14 5.39 48.70 4.05
N SER A 15 6.22 48.99 5.03
CA SER A 15 7.04 50.21 5.02
C SER A 15 8.48 50.03 4.48
N ALA A 16 8.88 48.84 4.02
CA ALA A 16 10.25 48.63 3.58
C ALA A 16 10.48 49.06 2.15
N LYS A 17 11.28 50.11 1.98
CA LYS A 17 11.86 50.52 0.66
C LYS A 17 12.93 49.52 0.17
N ILE A 18 13.33 48.55 0.98
CA ILE A 18 14.36 47.54 0.67
C ILE A 18 13.63 46.23 0.32
N VAL A 19 13.82 45.77 -0.90
CA VAL A 19 13.31 44.48 -1.38
C VAL A 19 14.29 43.38 -0.98
N GLY A 20 13.77 42.33 -0.36
CA GLY A 20 14.58 41.18 0.04
C GLY A 20 13.78 40.20 0.90
N HIS A 21 14.31 39.00 1.05
CA HIS A 21 13.67 37.92 1.80
C HIS A 21 14.51 37.60 3.05
N PRO A 22 14.04 38.04 4.25
CA PRO A 22 14.72 37.72 5.52
C PRO A 22 14.58 36.25 5.90
N VAL A 23 13.50 35.62 5.42
CA VAL A 23 13.20 34.19 5.64
C VAL A 23 12.63 33.56 4.37
N HIS A 24 12.86 32.29 4.22
CA HIS A 24 12.25 31.40 3.23
C HIS A 24 11.28 30.44 3.94
N TYR A 25 10.61 29.56 3.20
CA TYR A 25 9.61 28.66 3.78
C TYR A 25 9.94 27.19 3.52
N LEU A 26 9.77 26.36 4.54
CA LEU A 26 9.73 24.92 4.44
C LEU A 26 8.33 24.44 4.77
N ILE A 27 7.64 23.86 3.79
CA ILE A 27 6.29 23.31 3.95
C ILE A 27 6.39 21.80 3.99
N GLN A 28 5.97 21.18 5.09
CA GLN A 28 5.90 19.73 5.27
C GLN A 28 4.45 19.26 5.22
N ILE A 29 4.08 18.67 4.07
CA ILE A 29 2.71 18.25 3.77
C ILE A 29 2.72 17.15 2.71
N ASP A 30 1.78 16.21 2.82
CA ASP A 30 1.65 15.08 1.89
C ASP A 30 0.58 15.33 0.81
N ASP A 31 -0.39 16.23 1.07
CA ASP A 31 -1.49 16.53 0.15
C ASP A 31 -1.18 17.71 -0.77
N ALA A 32 -1.13 17.45 -2.08
CA ALA A 32 -0.86 18.46 -3.10
C ALA A 32 -1.97 19.54 -3.19
N GLY A 33 -3.19 19.23 -2.84
CA GLY A 33 -4.31 20.18 -2.83
C GLY A 33 -4.15 21.21 -1.73
N ILE A 34 -3.82 20.76 -0.51
CA ILE A 34 -3.56 21.63 0.64
C ILE A 34 -2.32 22.48 0.43
N LEU A 35 -1.25 21.88 -0.14
CA LEU A 35 -0.07 22.64 -0.51
C LEU A 35 -0.41 23.81 -1.44
N ARG A 36 -1.26 23.57 -2.43
CA ARG A 36 -1.73 24.62 -3.36
C ARG A 36 -2.48 25.71 -2.63
N GLU A 37 -3.39 25.36 -1.71
CA GLU A 37 -4.14 26.34 -0.91
C GLU A 37 -3.23 27.17 0.01
N MET A 38 -2.25 26.54 0.64
CA MET A 38 -1.26 27.25 1.46
C MET A 38 -0.46 28.24 0.61
N ILE A 39 -0.01 27.85 -0.57
CA ILE A 39 0.71 28.75 -1.49
C ILE A 39 -0.20 29.88 -1.95
N GLN A 40 -1.44 29.59 -2.31
CA GLN A 40 -2.44 30.59 -2.73
C GLN A 40 -2.81 31.59 -1.63
N SER A 41 -2.63 31.25 -0.36
CA SER A 41 -2.80 32.15 0.76
C SER A 41 -1.53 32.92 1.09
N LEU A 42 -0.38 32.26 1.08
CA LEU A 42 0.91 32.82 1.46
C LEU A 42 1.42 33.87 0.47
N LEU A 43 1.44 33.56 -0.84
CA LEU A 43 2.02 34.47 -1.85
C LEU A 43 1.27 35.79 -1.97
N PRO A 44 -0.08 35.85 -2.03
CA PRO A 44 -0.80 37.11 -2.02
C PRO A 44 -0.55 37.95 -0.77
N SER A 45 -0.44 37.30 0.41
CA SER A 45 -0.16 37.99 1.67
C SER A 45 1.23 38.61 1.70
N LEU A 46 2.23 37.90 1.20
CA LEU A 46 3.60 38.41 1.06
C LEU A 46 3.69 39.56 0.03
N TYR A 47 2.94 39.44 -1.06
CA TYR A 47 2.87 40.51 -2.07
C TYR A 47 2.17 41.77 -1.52
N ALA A 48 1.04 41.62 -0.84
CA ALA A 48 0.31 42.73 -0.24
C ALA A 48 1.13 43.51 0.81
N ASN A 49 2.07 42.82 1.47
CA ASN A 49 2.98 43.42 2.44
C ASN A 49 4.36 43.81 1.86
N GLY A 50 4.47 43.91 0.53
CA GLY A 50 5.67 44.43 -0.14
C GLY A 50 6.90 43.53 -0.11
N ARG A 51 6.77 42.26 0.32
CA ARG A 51 7.87 41.28 0.37
C ARG A 51 8.15 40.61 -0.98
N LEU A 52 7.20 40.67 -1.91
CA LEU A 52 7.32 40.20 -3.28
C LEU A 52 7.04 41.34 -4.25
N GLN A 53 7.79 41.40 -5.36
CA GLN A 53 7.55 42.35 -6.44
C GLN A 53 6.43 41.87 -7.37
N ASN A 54 6.21 40.59 -7.47
CA ASN A 54 5.13 39.97 -8.25
C ASN A 54 4.62 38.69 -7.58
N ARG A 55 3.44 38.23 -7.99
CA ARG A 55 2.82 36.98 -7.47
C ARG A 55 3.19 35.75 -8.29
N ARG A 56 4.11 35.88 -9.24
CA ARG A 56 4.50 34.77 -10.09
C ARG A 56 5.38 33.81 -9.30
N TYR A 57 5.20 32.52 -9.56
CA TYR A 57 6.08 31.50 -9.05
C TYR A 57 6.38 30.48 -10.14
N SER A 58 7.52 29.86 -10.03
CA SER A 58 7.95 28.72 -10.85
C SER A 58 8.22 27.54 -9.96
N SER A 59 7.80 26.35 -10.39
CA SER A 59 8.01 25.13 -9.63
C SER A 59 9.11 24.27 -10.24
N VAL A 60 9.99 23.73 -9.40
CA VAL A 60 10.98 22.72 -9.75
C VAL A 60 10.61 21.45 -9.00
N TYR A 61 10.50 20.38 -9.75
CA TYR A 61 10.31 19.04 -9.18
C TYR A 61 11.64 18.30 -9.22
N PHE A 62 12.07 17.75 -8.10
CA PHE A 62 13.19 16.85 -8.12
C PHE A 62 12.76 15.46 -7.63
N ARG A 63 13.26 14.45 -8.32
CA ARG A 63 13.07 13.04 -8.06
C ARG A 63 14.46 12.43 -7.97
N GLY A 64 14.79 11.85 -6.86
CA GLY A 64 15.98 11.03 -6.57
C GLY A 64 17.28 11.32 -7.32
N GLU A 65 17.36 11.14 -8.60
CA GLU A 65 18.63 10.98 -9.29
C GLU A 65 19.15 12.15 -10.14
N ALA A 66 18.39 13.16 -10.45
CA ALA A 66 18.93 14.32 -11.21
C ALA A 66 17.97 15.52 -11.23
N LEU A 67 18.51 16.67 -11.00
CA LEU A 67 17.99 17.89 -11.59
C LEU A 67 18.16 17.77 -13.12
N TYR A 68 17.07 17.60 -13.84
CA TYR A 68 17.10 17.58 -15.29
C TYR A 68 17.48 18.97 -15.82
N GLY A 69 18.66 19.09 -16.43
CA GLY A 69 19.16 20.31 -17.08
C GLY A 69 20.65 20.55 -16.83
N LYS A 70 21.25 21.39 -17.68
CA LYS A 70 22.63 21.84 -17.49
C LYS A 70 22.71 22.81 -16.31
N SER A 71 23.82 22.87 -15.60
CA SER A 71 24.06 23.80 -14.48
C SER A 71 23.76 25.26 -14.82
N SER A 72 24.02 25.69 -16.06
CA SER A 72 23.67 27.03 -16.60
C SER A 72 22.17 27.32 -16.59
N ASP A 73 21.33 26.31 -16.75
CA ASP A 73 19.89 26.47 -16.88
C ASP A 73 19.25 26.86 -15.54
N TYR A 74 19.80 26.37 -14.42
CA TYR A 74 19.30 26.73 -13.08
C TYR A 74 19.71 28.15 -12.67
N ASP A 75 20.89 28.60 -13.04
CA ASP A 75 21.28 29.98 -12.81
C ASP A 75 20.36 30.97 -13.54
N GLN A 76 20.06 30.68 -14.80
CA GLN A 76 19.11 31.47 -15.57
C GLN A 76 17.70 31.36 -15.07
N PHE A 77 17.29 30.18 -14.63
CA PHE A 77 15.98 29.94 -14.00
C PHE A 77 15.78 30.79 -12.73
N TYR A 78 16.75 30.80 -11.81
CA TYR A 78 16.68 31.67 -10.63
C TYR A 78 16.71 33.15 -10.98
N LYS A 79 17.56 33.58 -11.94
CA LYS A 79 17.59 34.97 -12.42
C LYS A 79 16.25 35.42 -12.98
N SER A 80 15.58 34.58 -13.77
CA SER A 80 14.30 34.92 -14.39
C SER A 80 13.14 35.01 -13.35
N ASN A 81 13.32 34.45 -12.17
CA ASN A 81 12.38 34.53 -11.08
C ASN A 81 12.69 35.61 -10.04
N ALA A 82 13.62 36.53 -10.33
CA ALA A 82 13.94 37.62 -9.43
C ALA A 82 12.70 38.47 -9.10
N GLY A 83 12.52 38.82 -7.83
CA GLY A 83 11.34 39.53 -7.32
C GLY A 83 10.09 38.64 -7.14
N GLY A 84 10.17 37.37 -7.49
CA GLY A 84 9.11 36.37 -7.35
C GLY A 84 9.50 35.19 -6.47
N THR A 85 8.91 34.03 -6.74
CA THR A 85 9.05 32.83 -5.91
C THR A 85 9.46 31.61 -6.73
N VAL A 86 10.36 30.80 -6.18
CA VAL A 86 10.69 29.46 -6.65
C VAL A 86 10.18 28.45 -5.61
N ILE A 87 9.38 27.50 -6.08
CA ILE A 87 8.86 26.40 -5.27
C ILE A 87 9.62 25.14 -5.66
N VAL A 88 10.31 24.55 -4.71
CA VAL A 88 11.04 23.31 -4.89
C VAL A 88 10.23 22.19 -4.27
N GLN A 89 9.75 21.26 -5.07
CA GLN A 89 8.89 20.16 -4.63
C GLN A 89 9.64 18.83 -4.77
N TYR A 90 9.65 18.04 -3.71
CA TYR A 90 10.09 16.67 -3.76
C TYR A 90 8.90 15.76 -4.06
N SER A 91 9.02 14.90 -5.06
CA SER A 91 8.02 13.90 -5.40
C SER A 91 8.48 12.54 -4.91
N ALA A 92 7.78 11.98 -3.93
CA ALA A 92 8.06 10.69 -3.31
C ALA A 92 7.57 9.47 -4.14
N ASP A 93 7.35 9.61 -5.45
CA ASP A 93 6.91 8.50 -6.32
C ASP A 93 7.94 7.35 -6.44
N TYR A 94 9.11 7.50 -5.82
CA TYR A 94 10.11 6.44 -5.65
C TYR A 94 10.65 6.53 -4.22
N GLY A 95 10.51 5.42 -3.51
CA GLY A 95 10.85 5.29 -2.11
C GLY A 95 12.23 5.84 -1.74
N ASP A 96 12.36 6.23 -0.48
CA ASP A 96 13.66 6.53 0.16
C ASP A 96 14.63 5.39 -0.17
N THR A 97 15.53 5.65 -1.11
CA THR A 97 16.55 4.69 -1.48
C THR A 97 17.70 4.83 -0.50
N ASP A 98 17.87 3.85 0.37
CA ASP A 98 19.09 3.66 1.17
C ASP A 98 20.29 3.19 0.31
N ASP A 99 20.23 3.34 -1.02
CA ASP A 99 21.30 2.98 -1.95
C ASP A 99 22.34 4.09 -1.96
N GLU A 100 23.60 3.78 -1.63
CA GLU A 100 24.69 4.77 -1.52
C GLU A 100 24.88 5.61 -2.78
N ASP A 101 24.69 5.02 -3.97
CA ASP A 101 24.84 5.75 -5.24
C ASP A 101 23.68 6.71 -5.49
N THR A 102 22.45 6.33 -5.14
CA THR A 102 21.28 7.20 -5.21
C THR A 102 21.32 8.27 -4.12
N ALA A 103 21.76 7.91 -2.91
CA ALA A 103 21.98 8.86 -1.82
C ALA A 103 23.04 9.91 -2.19
N ASN A 104 24.12 9.52 -2.86
CA ASN A 104 25.14 10.43 -3.36
C ASN A 104 24.61 11.32 -4.48
N GLY A 105 23.83 10.78 -5.42
CA GLY A 105 23.19 11.56 -6.49
C GLY A 105 22.18 12.58 -5.97
N ILE A 106 21.37 12.22 -4.96
CA ILE A 106 20.47 13.14 -4.26
C ILE A 106 21.28 14.21 -3.52
N ARG A 107 22.35 13.85 -2.85
CA ARG A 107 23.22 14.77 -2.09
C ARG A 107 23.82 15.82 -3.02
N ASP A 108 24.43 15.41 -4.14
CA ASP A 108 24.99 16.32 -5.14
C ASP A 108 23.93 17.28 -5.72
N THR A 109 22.74 16.75 -5.94
CA THR A 109 21.60 17.53 -6.46
C THR A 109 21.16 18.59 -5.46
N ILE A 110 21.06 18.23 -4.16
CA ILE A 110 20.70 19.14 -3.08
C ILE A 110 21.78 20.18 -2.87
N GLU A 111 23.05 19.80 -2.87
CA GLU A 111 24.18 20.73 -2.72
C GLU A 111 24.17 21.79 -3.84
N LYS A 112 23.99 21.38 -5.08
CA LYS A 112 23.84 22.30 -6.22
C LYS A 112 22.65 23.23 -6.04
N LEU A 113 21.47 22.68 -5.71
CA LEU A 113 20.26 23.47 -5.50
C LEU A 113 20.45 24.46 -4.34
N CYS A 114 21.02 24.03 -3.23
CA CYS A 114 21.33 24.88 -2.09
C CYS A 114 22.31 26.00 -2.44
N SER A 115 23.26 25.78 -3.34
CA SER A 115 24.17 26.81 -3.83
C SER A 115 23.42 27.94 -4.54
N TYR A 116 22.42 27.62 -5.38
CA TYR A 116 21.56 28.61 -6.05
C TYR A 116 20.64 29.32 -5.07
N ILE A 117 20.04 28.61 -4.12
CA ILE A 117 19.21 29.22 -3.06
C ILE A 117 20.02 30.26 -2.30
N LYS A 118 21.24 29.93 -1.88
CA LYS A 118 22.16 30.86 -1.19
C LYS A 118 22.52 32.07 -2.06
N LYS A 119 22.83 31.83 -3.33
CA LYS A 119 23.24 32.88 -4.29
C LYS A 119 22.11 33.90 -4.50
N TYR A 120 20.87 33.43 -4.63
CA TYR A 120 19.71 34.26 -4.96
C TYR A 120 18.79 34.57 -3.77
N ARG A 121 19.18 34.24 -2.52
CA ARG A 121 18.34 34.33 -1.32
C ARG A 121 17.67 35.69 -1.07
N HIS A 122 18.28 36.77 -1.52
CA HIS A 122 17.72 38.08 -1.34
C HIS A 122 16.82 38.55 -2.49
N GLN A 123 16.93 37.91 -3.66
CA GLN A 123 16.20 38.27 -4.88
C GLN A 123 15.00 37.36 -5.17
N VAL A 124 15.08 36.11 -4.72
CA VAL A 124 14.07 35.08 -4.99
C VAL A 124 13.63 34.45 -3.67
N LEU A 125 12.31 34.47 -3.43
CA LEU A 125 11.74 33.70 -2.33
C LEU A 125 11.78 32.21 -2.67
N THR A 126 12.36 31.39 -1.82
CA THR A 126 12.33 29.94 -2.00
C THR A 126 11.34 29.30 -1.02
N ILE A 127 10.49 28.41 -1.54
CA ILE A 127 9.59 27.55 -0.75
C ILE A 127 9.99 26.11 -1.03
N LEU A 128 10.50 25.43 0.00
CA LEU A 128 10.80 23.99 -0.04
C LEU A 128 9.55 23.23 0.39
N CYS A 129 9.12 22.27 -0.42
CA CYS A 129 7.96 21.41 -0.12
C CYS A 129 8.44 19.96 -0.02
N LEU A 130 8.36 19.41 1.18
CA LEU A 130 8.79 18.06 1.50
C LEU A 130 7.62 17.27 2.10
N PRO A 131 7.56 15.94 1.89
CA PRO A 131 6.67 15.07 2.64
C PRO A 131 6.92 15.17 4.14
N ARG A 132 5.90 14.88 4.96
CA ARG A 132 5.98 15.02 6.42
C ARG A 132 7.05 14.14 7.06
N GLU A 133 7.27 12.95 6.52
CA GLU A 133 8.17 11.93 7.08
C GLU A 133 9.60 12.01 6.55
N CYS A 134 9.89 12.88 5.58
CA CYS A 134 11.24 13.03 5.00
C CYS A 134 12.18 13.84 5.91
N THR A 135 12.51 13.29 7.10
CA THR A 135 13.39 13.93 8.08
C THR A 135 14.84 14.01 7.60
N LYS A 136 15.38 12.93 7.03
CA LYS A 136 16.75 12.86 6.49
C LYS A 136 16.98 13.91 5.39
N LEU A 137 16.00 14.05 4.48
CA LEU A 137 16.08 15.03 3.40
C LEU A 137 16.04 16.47 3.92
N LYS A 138 15.21 16.72 4.94
CA LYS A 138 15.17 18.01 5.63
C LYS A 138 16.52 18.33 6.28
N GLU A 139 17.11 17.39 7.00
CA GLU A 139 18.42 17.55 7.63
C GLU A 139 19.49 17.90 6.58
N LEU A 140 19.50 17.20 5.46
CA LEU A 140 20.45 17.46 4.37
C LEU A 140 20.30 18.87 3.77
N PHE A 141 19.06 19.37 3.61
CA PHE A 141 18.85 20.77 3.22
C PHE A 141 19.36 21.74 4.28
N TYR A 142 19.14 21.47 5.55
CA TYR A 142 19.56 22.37 6.64
C TYR A 142 21.06 22.41 6.81
N GLU A 143 21.76 21.28 6.71
CA GLU A 143 23.22 21.22 6.69
C GLU A 143 23.79 22.11 5.58
N ASN A 144 23.21 22.03 4.37
CA ASN A 144 23.66 22.79 3.23
C ASN A 144 23.18 24.25 3.21
N LEU A 145 22.09 24.60 3.91
CA LEU A 145 21.53 25.96 3.93
C LEU A 145 21.77 26.72 5.23
N GLY A 146 22.70 26.31 6.07
CA GLY A 146 22.92 26.81 7.42
C GLY A 146 22.97 28.33 7.63
N THR A 147 23.14 29.13 6.56
CA THR A 147 23.12 30.60 6.61
C THR A 147 21.80 31.22 6.16
N VAL A 148 20.80 30.40 5.82
CA VAL A 148 19.49 30.83 5.32
C VAL A 148 18.43 30.51 6.36
N SER A 149 17.60 31.50 6.70
CA SER A 149 16.52 31.31 7.69
C SER A 149 15.26 30.77 7.02
N PHE A 150 14.69 29.74 7.62
CA PHE A 150 13.42 29.13 7.16
C PHE A 150 12.35 29.22 8.24
N VAL A 151 11.13 29.52 7.79
CA VAL A 151 9.90 29.34 8.58
C VAL A 151 9.34 27.96 8.21
N GLU A 152 9.21 27.09 9.21
CA GLU A 152 8.61 25.76 9.01
C GLU A 152 7.09 25.84 9.14
N LEU A 153 6.39 25.37 8.13
CA LEU A 153 4.95 25.23 8.10
C LEU A 153 4.59 23.75 8.01
N LYS A 154 4.02 23.21 9.09
CA LYS A 154 3.59 21.80 9.15
C LYS A 154 2.07 21.74 9.22
N GLU A 155 1.49 20.72 8.59
CA GLU A 155 0.10 20.40 8.81
C GLU A 155 -0.08 19.82 10.21
N GLU A 156 -0.98 20.43 10.99
CA GLU A 156 -1.34 19.98 12.33
C GLU A 156 -2.66 19.21 12.30
N PHE A 157 -2.80 18.25 13.22
CA PHE A 157 -4.07 17.56 13.40
C PHE A 157 -5.13 18.52 13.92
N ALA A 158 -6.28 18.54 13.26
CA ALA A 158 -7.47 19.23 13.74
C ALA A 158 -8.22 18.33 14.72
N VAL A 159 -8.41 18.79 15.95
CA VAL A 159 -9.11 18.07 17.03
C VAL A 159 -10.37 18.82 17.43
N GLY A 160 -11.46 18.12 17.70
CA GLY A 160 -12.68 18.66 18.29
C GLY A 160 -13.26 19.82 17.47
N GLU A 161 -13.30 21.03 18.09
CA GLU A 161 -13.91 22.23 17.49
C GLU A 161 -13.21 22.65 16.18
N ARG A 162 -11.88 22.56 16.11
CA ARG A 162 -11.11 22.90 14.89
C ARG A 162 -11.47 22.01 13.70
N ALA A 163 -11.70 20.70 13.93
CA ALA A 163 -12.16 19.80 12.88
C ALA A 163 -13.58 20.18 12.40
N GLY A 164 -14.46 20.53 13.35
CA GLY A 164 -15.79 21.03 13.04
C GLY A 164 -15.79 22.33 12.24
N ASP A 165 -14.90 23.27 12.56
CA ASP A 165 -14.79 24.54 11.85
C ASP A 165 -14.28 24.38 10.42
N TYR A 166 -13.34 23.45 10.20
CA TYR A 166 -12.90 23.11 8.85
C TYR A 166 -14.04 22.52 8.00
N LEU A 167 -14.86 21.63 8.56
CA LEU A 167 -16.05 21.11 7.87
C LEU A 167 -17.09 22.22 7.57
N LYS A 168 -17.26 23.20 8.46
CA LYS A 168 -18.10 24.38 8.20
C LYS A 168 -17.54 25.26 7.08
N LEU A 169 -16.20 25.40 7.00
CA LEU A 169 -15.54 26.11 5.93
C LEU A 169 -15.82 25.45 4.59
N LEU A 170 -15.59 24.15 4.47
CA LEU A 170 -15.90 23.38 3.25
C LEU A 170 -17.37 23.51 2.84
N ALA A 171 -18.28 23.51 3.81
CA ALA A 171 -19.70 23.68 3.53
C ALA A 171 -20.03 25.08 2.99
N ARG A 172 -19.38 26.14 3.49
CA ARG A 172 -19.52 27.50 2.97
C ARG A 172 -19.00 27.64 1.55
N GLU A 173 -17.84 27.06 1.27
CA GLU A 173 -17.24 27.03 -0.09
C GLU A 173 -18.13 26.32 -1.11
N ASN A 174 -18.83 25.28 -0.69
CA ASN A 174 -19.76 24.52 -1.52
C ASN A 174 -21.21 25.03 -1.44
N HIS A 175 -21.44 26.21 -0.81
CA HIS A 175 -22.77 26.85 -0.67
C HIS A 175 -23.84 25.92 -0.07
N VAL A 176 -23.46 25.02 0.85
CA VAL A 176 -24.35 24.05 1.47
C VAL A 176 -24.48 24.26 2.98
N ARG A 177 -25.70 24.09 3.52
CA ARG A 177 -25.93 24.16 4.96
C ARG A 177 -25.53 22.82 5.61
N THR A 178 -24.74 22.89 6.68
CA THR A 178 -24.36 21.74 7.50
C THR A 178 -25.54 21.19 8.29
N ASP A 179 -25.49 19.93 8.68
CA ASP A 179 -26.45 19.30 9.58
C ASP A 179 -25.72 18.42 10.62
N LYS A 180 -26.50 17.92 11.61
CA LYS A 180 -25.94 17.07 12.69
C LYS A 180 -25.26 15.79 12.17
N LYS A 181 -25.66 15.27 11.00
CA LYS A 181 -25.11 14.03 10.44
C LYS A 181 -23.66 14.20 9.94
N LEU A 182 -23.27 15.41 9.52
CA LEU A 182 -21.90 15.72 9.16
C LEU A 182 -20.96 15.60 10.37
N PHE A 183 -21.33 16.26 11.47
CA PHE A 183 -20.51 16.31 12.69
C PHE A 183 -20.52 14.99 13.48
N ALA A 184 -21.58 14.20 13.37
CA ALA A 184 -21.67 12.87 13.99
C ALA A 184 -20.64 11.86 13.45
N LYS A 185 -19.95 12.19 12.35
CA LYS A 185 -18.85 11.37 11.80
C LYS A 185 -17.51 11.68 12.44
N LEU A 186 -17.42 12.73 13.26
CA LEU A 186 -16.21 13.07 14.01
C LEU A 186 -16.19 12.28 15.33
N GLU A 187 -15.11 11.57 15.57
CA GLU A 187 -14.86 10.88 16.84
C GLU A 187 -14.22 11.88 17.83
N GLY A 188 -14.78 12.01 19.03
CA GLY A 188 -14.62 13.14 19.95
C GLY A 188 -13.19 13.65 20.17
N ASN A 189 -12.20 12.78 20.41
CA ASN A 189 -10.81 13.18 20.70
C ASN A 189 -9.80 12.80 19.64
N ARG A 190 -10.25 12.30 18.49
CA ARG A 190 -9.38 11.95 17.37
C ARG A 190 -8.87 13.19 16.66
N GLY A 191 -7.58 13.22 16.35
CA GLY A 191 -6.99 14.22 15.45
C GLY A 191 -7.19 13.81 13.98
N TYR A 192 -7.58 14.77 13.16
CA TYR A 192 -7.82 14.58 11.73
C TYR A 192 -6.89 15.46 10.92
N LEU A 193 -6.37 14.93 9.82
CA LEU A 193 -5.73 15.72 8.78
C LEU A 193 -6.79 16.28 7.81
N ALA A 194 -6.46 17.34 7.10
CA ALA A 194 -7.39 17.99 6.18
C ALA A 194 -7.89 17.03 5.06
N PRO A 195 -7.09 16.10 4.47
CA PRO A 195 -7.60 15.11 3.51
C PRO A 195 -8.66 14.18 4.11
N GLU A 196 -8.50 13.77 5.38
CA GLU A 196 -9.50 12.93 6.06
C GLU A 196 -10.82 13.70 6.24
N LEU A 197 -10.74 14.95 6.67
CA LEU A 197 -11.91 15.82 6.84
C LEU A 197 -12.61 16.09 5.51
N ARG A 198 -11.87 16.29 4.42
CA ARG A 198 -12.42 16.38 3.05
C ARG A 198 -13.16 15.12 2.67
N THR A 199 -12.57 13.95 2.91
CA THR A 199 -13.23 12.66 2.64
C THR A 199 -14.54 12.51 3.42
N ILE A 200 -14.56 12.93 4.68
CA ILE A 200 -15.76 12.94 5.53
C ILE A 200 -16.82 13.88 4.94
N PHE A 201 -16.39 15.09 4.55
CA PHE A 201 -17.28 16.09 3.95
C PHE A 201 -17.85 15.61 2.62
N ASP A 202 -17.02 15.13 1.70
CA ASP A 202 -17.42 14.65 0.37
C ASP A 202 -18.42 13.50 0.47
N GLY A 203 -18.16 12.55 1.37
CA GLY A 203 -19.08 11.44 1.62
C GLY A 203 -20.45 11.90 2.16
N TRP A 204 -20.48 12.91 3.03
CA TRP A 204 -21.72 13.51 3.52
C TRP A 204 -22.39 14.34 2.43
N TYR A 205 -21.63 15.16 1.71
CA TYR A 205 -22.14 16.07 0.67
C TYR A 205 -22.74 15.29 -0.51
N ASN A 206 -22.04 14.27 -1.01
CA ASN A 206 -22.53 13.37 -2.06
C ASN A 206 -23.82 12.66 -1.62
N ASN A 207 -23.89 12.20 -0.37
CA ASN A 207 -25.12 11.61 0.13
C ASN A 207 -26.28 12.62 0.17
N LYS A 208 -26.02 13.87 0.58
CA LYS A 208 -27.01 14.94 0.60
C LYS A 208 -27.47 15.31 -0.81
N LEU A 209 -26.55 15.37 -1.78
CA LEU A 209 -26.89 15.58 -3.20
C LEU A 209 -27.82 14.47 -3.70
N LYS A 210 -27.50 13.22 -3.44
CA LYS A 210 -28.30 12.07 -3.90
C LYS A 210 -29.63 11.92 -3.18
N THR A 211 -29.74 12.31 -1.92
CA THR A 211 -30.97 12.07 -1.15
C THR A 211 -31.90 13.27 -1.11
N THR A 212 -31.36 14.50 -1.21
CA THR A 212 -32.14 15.72 -1.00
C THR A 212 -32.24 16.58 -2.26
N VAL A 213 -31.14 16.73 -3.01
CA VAL A 213 -31.10 17.63 -4.18
C VAL A 213 -31.52 16.87 -5.44
N TYR A 214 -31.03 15.65 -5.63
CA TYR A 214 -31.26 14.82 -6.80
C TYR A 214 -31.73 13.41 -6.40
N PRO A 215 -32.95 13.27 -5.83
CA PRO A 215 -33.45 12.01 -5.29
C PRO A 215 -33.55 10.89 -6.32
N GLN A 216 -33.62 11.21 -7.64
CA GLN A 216 -33.59 10.24 -8.73
C GLN A 216 -32.29 9.42 -8.79
N TYR A 217 -31.19 9.90 -8.16
CA TYR A 217 -29.91 9.18 -8.12
C TYR A 217 -29.66 8.46 -6.78
N LYS A 218 -30.67 8.39 -5.91
CA LYS A 218 -30.52 7.81 -4.56
C LYS A 218 -30.06 6.35 -4.58
N GLU A 219 -30.49 5.59 -5.55
CA GLU A 219 -30.17 4.16 -5.66
C GLU A 219 -28.84 3.88 -6.36
N ILE A 220 -28.24 4.90 -7.00
CA ILE A 220 -26.95 4.73 -7.66
C ILE A 220 -25.84 4.64 -6.61
N SER A 221 -25.21 3.48 -6.51
CA SER A 221 -24.06 3.23 -5.62
C SER A 221 -22.79 3.91 -6.13
N THR A 222 -21.84 4.17 -5.23
CA THR A 222 -20.52 4.63 -5.63
C THR A 222 -19.73 3.48 -6.27
N VAL A 223 -18.76 3.80 -7.13
CA VAL A 223 -17.88 2.80 -7.75
C VAL A 223 -17.21 1.91 -6.68
N LYS A 224 -16.78 2.50 -5.57
CA LYS A 224 -16.21 1.75 -4.44
C LYS A 224 -17.21 0.75 -3.87
N THR A 225 -18.47 1.15 -3.68
CA THR A 225 -19.54 0.28 -3.18
C THR A 225 -19.90 -0.83 -4.19
N GLU A 226 -19.82 -0.54 -5.49
CA GLU A 226 -20.05 -1.56 -6.53
C GLU A 226 -18.90 -2.56 -6.58
N VAL A 227 -17.65 -2.10 -6.46
CA VAL A 227 -16.48 -2.98 -6.35
C VAL A 227 -16.55 -3.83 -5.07
N GLU A 228 -17.02 -3.26 -3.95
CA GLU A 228 -17.22 -3.99 -2.70
C GLU A 228 -18.39 -4.98 -2.77
N LYS A 229 -19.47 -4.64 -3.49
CA LYS A 229 -20.60 -5.56 -3.75
C LYS A 229 -20.24 -6.68 -4.73
N ALA A 230 -19.33 -6.43 -5.66
CA ALA A 230 -18.81 -7.45 -6.59
C ALA A 230 -17.84 -8.42 -5.90
N LYS A 231 -17.33 -8.11 -4.68
CA LYS A 231 -16.63 -9.07 -3.85
C LYS A 231 -17.63 -10.13 -3.38
N PRO A 232 -17.30 -11.42 -3.50
CA PRO A 232 -18.23 -12.49 -3.11
C PRO A 232 -18.66 -12.28 -1.65
N LYS A 233 -19.96 -12.08 -1.45
CA LYS A 233 -20.63 -12.08 -0.14
C LYS A 233 -20.76 -13.52 0.32
N GLY A 234 -19.71 -14.09 0.87
CA GLY A 234 -19.72 -15.42 1.45
C GLY A 234 -19.00 -15.35 2.80
N ASP A 235 -19.43 -16.16 3.73
CA ASP A 235 -18.68 -16.47 4.93
C ASP A 235 -17.44 -17.27 4.49
N ALA A 236 -16.26 -16.60 4.51
CA ALA A 236 -15.03 -17.20 4.05
C ALA A 236 -14.65 -18.46 4.84
N TYR A 237 -15.04 -18.50 6.12
CA TYR A 237 -14.89 -19.68 6.95
C TYR A 237 -15.75 -20.85 6.43
N LYS A 238 -17.00 -20.60 6.08
CA LYS A 238 -17.91 -21.60 5.51
C LYS A 238 -17.40 -22.08 4.15
N GLU A 239 -16.93 -21.16 3.28
CA GLU A 239 -16.32 -21.50 2.01
C GLU A 239 -15.12 -22.46 2.18
N LEU A 240 -14.25 -22.19 3.18
CA LEU A 240 -13.11 -23.06 3.50
C LEU A 240 -13.57 -24.44 3.97
N MET A 241 -14.58 -24.50 4.84
CA MET A 241 -15.09 -25.76 5.37
C MET A 241 -15.80 -26.61 4.30
N GLU A 242 -16.45 -25.99 3.34
CA GLU A 242 -17.12 -26.65 2.19
C GLU A 242 -16.14 -27.12 1.10
N MET A 243 -14.86 -26.72 1.14
CA MET A 243 -13.84 -27.25 0.21
C MET A 243 -13.68 -28.77 0.41
N ILE A 244 -13.61 -29.48 -0.69
CA ILE A 244 -13.45 -30.95 -0.68
C ILE A 244 -12.04 -31.28 -0.18
N GLY A 245 -11.92 -32.25 0.72
CA GLY A 245 -10.66 -32.69 1.30
C GLY A 245 -9.98 -31.64 2.17
N LEU A 246 -8.66 -31.57 2.08
CA LEU A 246 -7.80 -30.59 2.77
C LEU A 246 -7.88 -30.65 4.31
N THR A 247 -8.12 -31.81 4.87
CA THR A 247 -8.41 -31.98 6.31
C THR A 247 -7.28 -31.43 7.19
N GLU A 248 -6.03 -31.77 6.88
CA GLU A 248 -4.87 -31.31 7.64
C GLU A 248 -4.67 -29.79 7.51
N ALA A 249 -4.76 -29.25 6.29
CA ALA A 249 -4.65 -27.82 6.04
C ALA A 249 -5.74 -27.03 6.80
N LYS A 250 -6.99 -27.52 6.77
CA LYS A 250 -8.09 -26.92 7.54
C LYS A 250 -7.81 -26.92 9.03
N ASN A 251 -7.34 -28.04 9.57
CA ASN A 251 -7.05 -28.17 11.00
C ASN A 251 -5.96 -27.19 11.47
N VAL A 252 -4.86 -27.07 10.72
CA VAL A 252 -3.77 -26.14 11.06
C VAL A 252 -4.24 -24.70 11.00
N ILE A 253 -5.02 -24.34 9.97
CA ILE A 253 -5.58 -22.97 9.83
C ILE A 253 -6.55 -22.66 10.97
N LEU A 254 -7.41 -23.61 11.36
CA LEU A 254 -8.32 -23.46 12.49
C LEU A 254 -7.58 -23.30 13.82
N GLN A 255 -6.53 -24.08 14.02
CA GLN A 255 -5.67 -23.98 15.20
C GLN A 255 -5.03 -22.60 15.29
N ALA A 256 -4.48 -22.09 14.18
CA ALA A 256 -3.90 -20.75 14.10
C ALA A 256 -4.93 -19.67 14.42
N LEU A 257 -6.12 -19.73 13.82
CA LEU A 257 -7.21 -18.79 14.08
C LEU A 257 -7.64 -18.79 15.54
N ASN A 258 -7.84 -19.96 16.14
CA ASN A 258 -8.29 -20.07 17.53
C ASN A 258 -7.24 -19.54 18.50
N TYR A 259 -5.96 -19.81 18.23
CA TYR A 259 -4.85 -19.30 19.03
C TYR A 259 -4.83 -17.75 19.00
N HIS A 260 -4.91 -17.14 17.83
CA HIS A 260 -4.89 -15.69 17.71
C HIS A 260 -6.15 -14.99 18.24
N LYS A 261 -7.33 -15.63 18.13
CA LYS A 261 -8.54 -15.16 18.80
C LYS A 261 -8.38 -15.15 20.33
N ALA A 262 -7.81 -16.20 20.89
CA ALA A 262 -7.53 -16.27 22.34
C ALA A 262 -6.55 -15.19 22.77
N GLN A 263 -5.48 -14.96 22.01
CA GLN A 263 -4.49 -13.91 22.26
C GLN A 263 -5.14 -12.52 22.26
N LYS A 264 -5.99 -12.22 21.26
CA LYS A 264 -6.74 -10.96 21.20
C LYS A 264 -7.63 -10.78 22.43
N LEU A 265 -8.34 -11.82 22.85
CA LEU A 265 -9.19 -11.79 24.03
C LEU A 265 -8.40 -11.54 25.34
N PHE A 266 -7.17 -12.06 25.44
CA PHE A 266 -6.28 -11.80 26.57
C PHE A 266 -5.75 -10.36 26.56
N ALA A 267 -5.39 -9.84 25.39
CA ALA A 267 -4.97 -8.45 25.23
C ALA A 267 -6.09 -7.47 25.61
N ASP A 268 -7.34 -7.73 25.16
CA ASP A 268 -8.52 -6.93 25.49
C ASP A 268 -8.83 -6.93 27.02
N LYS A 269 -8.40 -7.96 27.73
CA LYS A 269 -8.49 -8.06 29.20
C LYS A 269 -7.29 -7.43 29.93
N GLY A 270 -6.40 -6.73 29.23
CA GLY A 270 -5.25 -6.03 29.79
C GLY A 270 -4.07 -6.93 30.19
N MET A 271 -4.06 -8.19 29.77
CA MET A 271 -2.91 -9.08 29.95
C MET A 271 -1.83 -8.73 28.92
N LYS A 272 -0.57 -8.69 29.35
CA LYS A 272 0.57 -8.59 28.42
C LYS A 272 0.64 -9.88 27.63
N VAL A 273 0.41 -9.79 26.34
CA VAL A 273 0.46 -10.92 25.43
C VAL A 273 1.42 -10.58 24.30
N ASP A 274 2.43 -11.39 24.11
CA ASP A 274 3.27 -11.32 22.92
C ASP A 274 2.45 -11.81 21.72
N ARG A 275 2.38 -11.02 20.67
CA ARG A 275 1.78 -11.47 19.40
C ARG A 275 2.82 -12.27 18.62
N PRO A 276 2.71 -13.60 18.58
CA PRO A 276 3.61 -14.39 17.76
C PRO A 276 3.36 -14.12 16.28
N ALA A 277 4.43 -14.20 15.51
CA ALA A 277 4.31 -14.11 14.05
C ALA A 277 3.35 -15.18 13.52
N MET A 278 2.52 -14.81 12.54
CA MET A 278 1.55 -15.71 11.89
C MET A 278 2.03 -16.26 10.55
N HIS A 279 3.32 -16.12 10.25
CA HIS A 279 3.84 -16.56 8.97
C HIS A 279 3.77 -18.06 8.82
N MET A 280 3.50 -18.53 7.61
CA MET A 280 3.20 -19.93 7.31
C MET A 280 4.01 -20.45 6.14
N VAL A 281 4.17 -21.77 6.07
CA VAL A 281 4.63 -22.46 4.87
C VAL A 281 3.53 -23.42 4.40
N PHE A 282 3.18 -23.33 3.12
CA PHE A 282 2.21 -24.20 2.45
C PHE A 282 2.97 -25.18 1.55
N THR A 283 2.95 -26.46 1.89
CA THR A 283 3.65 -27.50 1.14
C THR A 283 2.66 -28.42 0.44
N GLY A 284 2.89 -28.75 -0.82
CA GLY A 284 2.07 -29.68 -1.59
C GLY A 284 2.26 -29.56 -3.10
N ASN A 285 1.77 -30.55 -3.82
CA ASN A 285 1.84 -30.63 -5.26
C ASN A 285 1.00 -29.56 -5.97
N PRO A 286 1.17 -29.31 -7.27
CA PRO A 286 0.37 -28.38 -8.04
C PRO A 286 -1.11 -28.76 -8.02
N GLY A 287 -1.98 -27.73 -7.99
CA GLY A 287 -3.42 -27.95 -8.06
C GLY A 287 -4.08 -28.44 -6.78
N THR A 288 -3.37 -28.49 -5.64
CA THR A 288 -3.91 -28.83 -4.30
C THR A 288 -4.60 -27.66 -3.60
N ALA A 289 -4.92 -26.59 -4.31
CA ALA A 289 -5.65 -25.40 -3.85
C ALA A 289 -4.91 -24.47 -2.85
N LYS A 290 -3.58 -24.50 -2.77
CA LYS A 290 -2.80 -23.64 -1.86
C LYS A 290 -3.17 -22.15 -1.94
N THR A 291 -3.12 -21.56 -3.14
CA THR A 291 -3.47 -20.13 -3.35
C THR A 291 -4.94 -19.82 -3.00
N THR A 292 -5.86 -20.75 -3.30
CA THR A 292 -7.29 -20.57 -2.96
C THR A 292 -7.50 -20.53 -1.46
N VAL A 293 -6.85 -21.43 -0.73
CA VAL A 293 -6.90 -21.47 0.73
C VAL A 293 -6.23 -20.24 1.34
N ALA A 294 -5.10 -19.77 0.81
CA ALA A 294 -4.44 -18.54 1.26
C ALA A 294 -5.37 -17.32 1.11
N ARG A 295 -6.13 -17.26 0.00
CA ARG A 295 -7.10 -16.17 -0.23
C ARG A 295 -8.28 -16.22 0.74
N LEU A 296 -8.79 -17.42 1.04
CA LEU A 296 -9.84 -17.61 2.04
C LEU A 296 -9.31 -17.27 3.43
N PHE A 297 -8.11 -17.71 3.76
CA PHE A 297 -7.45 -17.39 5.03
C PHE A 297 -7.33 -15.88 5.24
N ALA A 298 -6.84 -15.12 4.25
CA ALA A 298 -6.75 -13.66 4.34
C ALA A 298 -8.12 -13.01 4.64
N ARG A 299 -9.19 -13.49 4.00
CA ARG A 299 -10.57 -13.02 4.25
C ARG A 299 -11.03 -13.37 5.66
N ILE A 300 -10.79 -14.60 6.11
CA ILE A 300 -11.16 -15.05 7.46
C ILE A 300 -10.43 -14.22 8.53
N MET A 301 -9.14 -13.94 8.33
CA MET A 301 -8.34 -13.12 9.25
C MET A 301 -8.92 -11.70 9.37
N ARG A 302 -9.33 -11.10 8.27
CA ARG A 302 -10.01 -9.79 8.27
C ARG A 302 -11.37 -9.85 8.98
N GLU A 303 -12.18 -10.86 8.67
CA GLU A 303 -13.52 -11.02 9.26
C GLU A 303 -13.45 -11.19 10.79
N ASN A 304 -12.33 -11.72 11.30
CA ASN A 304 -12.06 -11.85 12.73
C ASN A 304 -11.27 -10.67 13.33
N GLY A 305 -11.01 -9.62 12.55
CA GLY A 305 -10.30 -8.42 13.00
C GLY A 305 -8.83 -8.68 13.37
N LEU A 306 -8.20 -9.67 12.74
CA LEU A 306 -6.79 -10.03 12.91
C LEU A 306 -5.89 -9.41 11.84
N LEU A 307 -6.45 -9.05 10.69
CA LEU A 307 -5.82 -8.26 9.62
C LEU A 307 -6.73 -7.10 9.25
N SER A 308 -6.15 -5.95 8.95
CA SER A 308 -6.91 -4.72 8.68
C SER A 308 -7.61 -4.75 7.32
N ARG A 309 -7.00 -5.30 6.27
CA ARG A 309 -7.52 -5.32 4.88
C ARG A 309 -7.93 -6.72 4.41
N GLY A 310 -7.16 -7.75 4.75
CA GLY A 310 -7.44 -9.15 4.41
C GLY A 310 -7.46 -9.45 2.91
N HIS A 311 -6.64 -8.77 2.14
CA HIS A 311 -6.40 -9.06 0.72
C HIS A 311 -5.21 -10.00 0.56
N LEU A 312 -5.05 -10.59 -0.64
CA LEU A 312 -3.92 -11.45 -0.99
C LEU A 312 -3.10 -10.77 -2.08
N VAL A 313 -1.82 -10.63 -1.85
CA VAL A 313 -0.82 -10.27 -2.87
C VAL A 313 -0.04 -11.52 -3.22
N GLU A 314 -0.19 -12.00 -4.45
CA GLU A 314 0.48 -13.19 -4.96
C GLU A 314 1.71 -12.78 -5.75
N VAL A 315 2.87 -13.31 -5.39
CA VAL A 315 4.16 -13.00 -6.00
C VAL A 315 4.96 -14.27 -6.27
N GLY A 316 5.74 -14.27 -7.33
CA GLY A 316 6.74 -15.26 -7.61
C GLY A 316 8.14 -14.63 -7.59
N ARG A 317 9.17 -15.44 -7.89
CA ARG A 317 10.56 -14.97 -7.96
C ARG A 317 10.72 -13.72 -8.84
N GLY A 318 10.10 -13.70 -10.03
CA GLY A 318 10.22 -12.57 -10.96
C GLY A 318 9.65 -11.25 -10.43
N ASP A 319 8.81 -11.32 -9.38
CA ASP A 319 8.21 -10.17 -8.72
C ASP A 319 9.02 -9.67 -7.52
N LEU A 320 10.00 -10.44 -7.06
CA LEU A 320 10.78 -10.17 -5.85
C LEU A 320 12.25 -9.88 -6.18
N VAL A 321 12.78 -10.44 -7.27
CA VAL A 321 14.17 -10.26 -7.67
C VAL A 321 14.27 -9.14 -8.70
N GLY A 322 15.05 -8.12 -8.38
CA GLY A 322 15.32 -7.00 -9.28
C GLY A 322 16.15 -7.40 -10.50
N LYS A 323 16.01 -6.64 -11.59
CA LYS A 323 16.79 -6.85 -12.83
C LYS A 323 18.22 -6.32 -12.72
N TYR A 324 18.50 -5.43 -11.79
CA TYR A 324 19.78 -4.76 -11.59
C TYR A 324 20.23 -4.91 -10.14
N VAL A 325 21.53 -4.73 -9.88
CA VAL A 325 22.12 -4.71 -8.54
C VAL A 325 21.43 -3.66 -7.67
N GLY A 326 21.09 -3.99 -6.43
CA GLY A 326 20.44 -3.06 -5.49
C GLY A 326 18.93 -2.88 -5.65
N TRP A 327 18.29 -3.43 -6.70
CA TRP A 327 16.85 -3.29 -6.90
C TRP A 327 16.01 -4.35 -6.21
N THR A 328 16.64 -5.42 -5.77
CA THR A 328 15.96 -6.56 -5.14
C THR A 328 15.31 -6.15 -3.82
N ALA A 329 16.05 -5.47 -2.95
CA ALA A 329 15.52 -5.02 -1.66
C ALA A 329 14.30 -4.10 -1.83
N GLN A 330 14.38 -3.10 -2.72
CA GLN A 330 13.27 -2.18 -3.01
C GLN A 330 12.05 -2.90 -3.59
N THR A 331 12.28 -3.87 -4.48
CA THR A 331 11.19 -4.66 -5.07
C THR A 331 10.47 -5.46 -4.01
N VAL A 332 11.22 -6.08 -3.09
CA VAL A 332 10.67 -6.80 -1.94
C VAL A 332 9.86 -5.86 -1.04
N GLN A 333 10.43 -4.73 -0.64
CA GLN A 333 9.77 -3.74 0.22
C GLN A 333 8.45 -3.26 -0.39
N LYS A 334 8.46 -2.91 -1.66
CA LYS A 334 7.24 -2.52 -2.38
C LYS A 334 6.14 -3.60 -2.36
N ARG A 335 6.53 -4.89 -2.43
CA ARG A 335 5.56 -5.99 -2.33
C ARG A 335 5.02 -6.13 -0.91
N PHE A 336 5.84 -5.89 0.11
CA PHE A 336 5.41 -5.84 1.50
C PHE A 336 4.44 -4.69 1.76
N GLU A 337 4.73 -3.48 1.30
CA GLU A 337 3.80 -2.32 1.36
C GLU A 337 2.46 -2.63 0.69
N GLN A 338 2.48 -3.27 -0.49
CA GLN A 338 1.26 -3.68 -1.18
C GLN A 338 0.43 -4.69 -0.41
N ALA A 339 1.09 -5.56 0.38
CA ALA A 339 0.46 -6.62 1.16
C ALA A 339 0.11 -6.19 2.58
N GLU A 340 0.47 -4.98 3.00
CA GLU A 340 0.16 -4.45 4.34
C GLU A 340 -1.33 -4.57 4.67
N GLY A 341 -1.63 -5.06 5.85
CA GLY A 341 -3.00 -5.37 6.28
C GLY A 341 -3.59 -6.63 5.66
N GLY A 342 -2.79 -7.43 4.96
CA GLY A 342 -3.21 -8.60 4.22
C GLY A 342 -2.24 -9.77 4.28
N VAL A 343 -2.22 -10.56 3.23
CA VAL A 343 -1.36 -11.75 3.09
C VAL A 343 -0.47 -11.60 1.87
N LEU A 344 0.84 -11.72 2.06
CA LEU A 344 1.82 -11.87 1.00
C LEU A 344 2.03 -13.37 0.73
N PHE A 345 1.63 -13.84 -0.43
CA PHE A 345 1.76 -15.23 -0.85
C PHE A 345 2.90 -15.38 -1.86
N ILE A 346 3.97 -16.03 -1.44
CA ILE A 346 5.16 -16.25 -2.27
C ILE A 346 5.10 -17.67 -2.84
N ASP A 347 4.72 -17.78 -4.12
CA ASP A 347 4.63 -19.09 -4.77
C ASP A 347 6.00 -19.54 -5.28
N GLU A 348 6.24 -20.86 -5.22
CA GLU A 348 7.51 -21.48 -5.56
C GLU A 348 8.72 -20.80 -4.88
N ALA A 349 8.57 -20.50 -3.57
CA ALA A 349 9.55 -19.73 -2.80
C ALA A 349 10.97 -20.29 -2.85
N TYR A 350 11.15 -21.59 -3.00
CA TYR A 350 12.44 -22.25 -3.20
C TYR A 350 13.20 -21.74 -4.44
N SER A 351 12.49 -21.17 -5.42
CA SER A 351 13.11 -20.59 -6.61
C SER A 351 14.01 -19.39 -6.32
N LEU A 352 13.85 -18.76 -5.16
CA LEU A 352 14.72 -17.68 -4.69
C LEU A 352 16.15 -18.15 -4.41
N VAL A 353 16.36 -19.43 -4.06
CA VAL A 353 17.67 -20.01 -3.66
C VAL A 353 18.32 -20.81 -4.79
N ASP A 354 17.77 -20.82 -5.99
CA ASP A 354 18.28 -21.61 -7.09
C ASP A 354 19.72 -21.20 -7.44
N ALA A 355 20.62 -22.20 -7.64
CA ALA A 355 22.06 -22.01 -7.89
C ALA A 355 22.38 -21.08 -9.08
N ARG A 356 21.42 -20.83 -9.96
CA ARG A 356 21.49 -19.88 -11.07
C ARG A 356 21.23 -18.42 -10.65
N SER A 357 20.86 -18.18 -9.38
CA SER A 357 20.35 -16.87 -8.90
C SER A 357 21.44 -15.89 -8.52
N GLY A 358 22.68 -16.34 -8.29
CA GLY A 358 23.73 -15.49 -7.74
C GLY A 358 23.35 -14.88 -6.38
N SER A 359 23.95 -13.75 -6.03
CA SER A 359 23.71 -13.02 -4.77
C SER A 359 22.32 -12.39 -4.63
N TYR A 360 21.58 -12.21 -5.72
CA TYR A 360 20.26 -11.53 -5.70
C TYR A 360 19.17 -12.31 -4.96
N GLY A 361 19.22 -13.64 -4.97
CA GLY A 361 18.26 -14.45 -4.23
C GLY A 361 18.47 -14.35 -2.72
N ASP A 362 19.73 -14.33 -2.28
CA ASP A 362 20.08 -14.15 -0.87
C ASP A 362 19.71 -12.76 -0.36
N GLU A 363 19.89 -11.72 -1.19
CA GLU A 363 19.45 -10.36 -0.90
C GLU A 363 17.93 -10.31 -0.72
N ALA A 364 17.16 -10.92 -1.62
CA ALA A 364 15.70 -11.00 -1.49
C ALA A 364 15.28 -11.67 -0.17
N ILE A 365 15.90 -12.79 0.18
CA ILE A 365 15.58 -13.53 1.41
C ILE A 365 15.93 -12.70 2.65
N ASN A 366 17.08 -12.06 2.69
CA ASN A 366 17.49 -11.22 3.82
C ASN A 366 16.52 -10.06 4.01
N THR A 367 16.10 -9.41 2.93
CA THR A 367 15.11 -8.34 2.98
C THR A 367 13.75 -8.88 3.42
N ILE A 368 13.30 -10.03 2.90
CA ILE A 368 12.05 -10.67 3.34
C ILE A 368 12.07 -10.93 4.85
N VAL A 369 13.17 -11.47 5.39
CA VAL A 369 13.32 -11.74 6.83
C VAL A 369 13.20 -10.47 7.66
N GLN A 370 13.77 -9.38 7.18
CA GLN A 370 13.68 -8.07 7.83
C GLN A 370 12.27 -7.52 7.79
N GLU A 371 11.61 -7.54 6.63
CA GLU A 371 10.26 -7.02 6.47
C GLU A 371 9.20 -7.88 7.19
N MET A 372 9.41 -9.18 7.31
CA MET A 372 8.56 -10.05 8.14
C MET A 372 8.54 -9.59 9.61
N GLU A 373 9.61 -9.03 10.12
CA GLU A 373 9.65 -8.48 11.48
C GLU A 373 9.01 -7.09 11.54
N ASN A 374 9.26 -6.23 10.54
CA ASN A 374 8.71 -4.88 10.49
C ASN A 374 7.17 -4.87 10.41
N TYR A 375 6.58 -5.80 9.64
CA TYR A 375 5.13 -5.90 9.41
C TYR A 375 4.44 -7.01 10.23
N ARG A 376 5.10 -7.58 11.24
CA ARG A 376 4.61 -8.77 11.98
C ARG A 376 3.22 -8.62 12.59
N ASP A 377 2.78 -7.39 12.88
CA ASP A 377 1.54 -7.13 13.62
C ASP A 377 0.29 -7.08 12.72
N ASP A 378 0.43 -6.75 11.44
CA ASP A 378 -0.71 -6.59 10.50
C ASP A 378 -0.45 -7.24 9.13
N MET A 379 0.42 -8.23 9.05
CA MET A 379 0.67 -8.97 7.81
C MET A 379 1.01 -10.43 8.07
N VAL A 380 0.57 -11.31 7.18
CA VAL A 380 0.99 -12.70 7.13
C VAL A 380 1.75 -12.99 5.85
N VAL A 381 2.94 -13.56 5.96
CA VAL A 381 3.69 -14.10 4.81
C VAL A 381 3.45 -15.59 4.72
N ILE A 382 3.05 -16.07 3.55
CA ILE A 382 2.87 -17.48 3.24
C ILE A 382 3.85 -17.89 2.14
N PHE A 383 4.78 -18.76 2.46
CA PHE A 383 5.68 -19.38 1.48
C PHE A 383 5.05 -20.65 0.95
N ALA A 384 4.96 -20.83 -0.34
CA ALA A 384 4.36 -22.01 -0.95
C ALA A 384 5.31 -22.72 -1.90
N GLY A 385 5.21 -24.05 -1.98
CA GLY A 385 6.01 -24.84 -2.90
C GLY A 385 5.85 -26.35 -2.72
N TYR A 386 6.70 -27.10 -3.42
CA TYR A 386 6.80 -28.55 -3.29
C TYR A 386 7.41 -28.95 -1.95
N PRO A 387 6.93 -30.02 -1.28
CA PRO A 387 7.37 -30.39 0.06
C PRO A 387 8.88 -30.48 0.19
N ASP A 388 9.54 -31.33 -0.61
CA ASP A 388 10.96 -31.59 -0.52
C ASP A 388 11.81 -30.34 -0.76
N ARG A 389 11.43 -29.50 -1.75
CA ARG A 389 12.12 -28.27 -2.08
C ARG A 389 11.94 -27.18 -1.02
N MET A 390 10.76 -27.14 -0.40
CA MET A 390 10.48 -26.20 0.68
C MET A 390 11.24 -26.54 1.96
N GLU A 391 11.40 -27.83 2.25
CA GLU A 391 12.23 -28.26 3.37
C GLU A 391 13.69 -27.86 3.18
N GLU A 392 14.25 -28.11 2.00
CA GLU A 392 15.61 -27.69 1.64
C GLU A 392 15.77 -26.16 1.70
N PHE A 393 14.78 -25.41 1.21
CA PHE A 393 14.73 -23.94 1.27
C PHE A 393 14.81 -23.42 2.71
N LEU A 394 14.03 -24.01 3.62
CA LEU A 394 13.99 -23.61 5.03
C LEU A 394 15.25 -24.04 5.80
N GLN A 395 15.87 -25.15 5.45
CA GLN A 395 17.15 -25.59 6.03
C GLN A 395 18.29 -24.63 5.70
N LYS A 396 18.31 -24.10 4.47
CA LYS A 396 19.31 -23.13 4.03
C LYS A 396 19.11 -21.73 4.64
N ASN A 397 17.93 -21.44 5.17
CA ASN A 397 17.57 -20.11 5.70
C ASN A 397 17.04 -20.19 7.14
N PRO A 398 17.91 -20.31 8.15
CA PRO A 398 17.50 -20.43 9.55
C PRO A 398 16.68 -19.22 10.04
N GLY A 399 16.96 -18.01 9.50
CA GLY A 399 16.22 -16.78 9.81
C GLY A 399 14.75 -16.83 9.40
N LEU A 400 14.42 -17.43 8.24
CA LEU A 400 13.05 -17.70 7.83
C LEU A 400 12.41 -18.77 8.72
N ARG A 401 13.13 -19.87 8.93
CA ARG A 401 12.62 -21.02 9.68
C ARG A 401 12.17 -20.60 11.10
N SER A 402 12.90 -19.75 11.77
CA SER A 402 12.58 -19.30 13.12
C SER A 402 11.34 -18.38 13.19
N ARG A 403 10.92 -17.76 12.08
CA ARG A 403 9.77 -16.85 11.99
C ARG A 403 8.51 -17.51 11.44
N ILE A 404 8.62 -18.72 10.92
CA ILE A 404 7.47 -19.50 10.42
C ILE A 404 6.87 -20.29 11.58
N ALA A 405 5.64 -19.92 11.96
CA ALA A 405 4.94 -20.55 13.07
C ALA A 405 4.14 -21.80 12.67
N TYR A 406 3.67 -21.84 11.41
CA TYR A 406 2.76 -22.88 10.97
C TYR A 406 3.22 -23.56 9.67
N HIS A 407 3.22 -24.89 9.69
CA HIS A 407 3.43 -25.73 8.52
C HIS A 407 2.10 -26.32 8.09
N VAL A 408 1.63 -25.99 6.90
CA VAL A 408 0.33 -26.40 6.37
C VAL A 408 0.53 -27.34 5.19
N PRO A 409 0.35 -28.64 5.39
CA PRO A 409 0.51 -29.61 4.33
C PRO A 409 -0.77 -29.71 3.48
N PHE A 410 -0.60 -29.76 2.18
CA PHE A 410 -1.63 -29.95 1.18
C PHE A 410 -1.38 -31.30 0.50
N ALA A 411 -1.98 -32.35 1.01
CA ALA A 411 -1.90 -33.69 0.44
C ALA A 411 -2.58 -33.73 -0.94
N ASP A 412 -2.15 -34.70 -1.76
CA ASP A 412 -2.83 -34.99 -3.02
C ASP A 412 -4.23 -35.54 -2.74
N TYR A 413 -5.19 -35.13 -3.56
CA TYR A 413 -6.57 -35.58 -3.43
C TYR A 413 -6.73 -37.08 -3.70
N SER A 414 -7.62 -37.73 -2.96
CA SER A 414 -8.04 -39.09 -3.24
C SER A 414 -8.84 -39.19 -4.56
N VAL A 415 -9.07 -40.37 -5.07
CA VAL A 415 -9.90 -40.57 -6.29
C VAL A 415 -11.33 -40.07 -6.04
N GLU A 416 -11.88 -40.34 -4.88
CA GLU A 416 -13.24 -39.93 -4.45
C GLU A 416 -13.31 -38.40 -4.35
N GLU A 417 -12.28 -37.76 -3.79
CA GLU A 417 -12.19 -36.30 -3.70
C GLU A 417 -12.10 -35.67 -5.08
N LEU A 418 -11.29 -36.22 -6.00
CA LEU A 418 -11.18 -35.75 -7.38
C LEU A 418 -12.51 -35.88 -8.14
N CYS A 419 -13.23 -36.99 -7.97
CA CYS A 419 -14.57 -37.17 -8.53
C CYS A 419 -15.55 -36.14 -7.98
N SER A 420 -15.51 -35.87 -6.68
CA SER A 420 -16.32 -34.86 -6.03
C SER A 420 -16.00 -33.44 -6.53
N ILE A 421 -14.71 -33.12 -6.72
CA ILE A 421 -14.25 -31.86 -7.32
C ILE A 421 -14.75 -31.74 -8.76
N ALA A 422 -14.69 -32.84 -9.54
CA ALA A 422 -15.18 -32.85 -10.92
C ALA A 422 -16.68 -32.61 -10.98
N ALA A 423 -17.47 -33.28 -10.14
CA ALA A 423 -18.91 -33.11 -10.06
C ALA A 423 -19.30 -31.66 -9.66
N LEU A 424 -18.60 -31.08 -8.66
CA LEU A 424 -18.82 -29.71 -8.25
C LEU A 424 -18.46 -28.72 -9.36
N ALA A 425 -17.33 -28.92 -10.05
CA ALA A 425 -16.87 -28.05 -11.13
C ALA A 425 -17.80 -28.14 -12.38
N ALA A 426 -18.28 -29.33 -12.70
CA ALA A 426 -19.28 -29.55 -13.77
C ALA A 426 -20.59 -28.82 -13.43
N ARG A 427 -21.13 -29.00 -12.21
CA ARG A 427 -22.35 -28.32 -11.76
C ARG A 427 -22.25 -26.80 -11.83
N LYS A 428 -21.13 -26.21 -11.42
CA LYS A 428 -20.86 -24.76 -11.51
C LYS A 428 -20.86 -24.26 -12.96
N LYS A 429 -20.56 -25.12 -13.92
CA LYS A 429 -20.60 -24.82 -15.37
C LYS A 429 -21.93 -25.20 -16.03
N GLY A 430 -22.96 -25.60 -15.27
CA GLY A 430 -24.24 -26.02 -15.77
C GLY A 430 -24.23 -27.40 -16.48
N LEU A 431 -23.19 -28.21 -16.19
CA LEU A 431 -23.05 -29.56 -16.75
C LEU A 431 -23.46 -30.61 -15.72
N HIS A 432 -24.03 -31.71 -16.20
CA HIS A 432 -24.35 -32.88 -15.39
C HIS A 432 -23.44 -34.04 -15.79
N LEU A 433 -22.85 -34.73 -14.81
CA LEU A 433 -22.10 -35.97 -15.02
C LEU A 433 -23.01 -37.15 -14.70
N ASP A 434 -23.26 -38.00 -15.68
CA ASP A 434 -23.99 -39.26 -15.49
C ASP A 434 -23.12 -40.32 -14.78
N ASP A 435 -23.70 -41.40 -14.32
CA ASP A 435 -23.00 -42.43 -13.53
C ASP A 435 -21.85 -43.06 -14.33
N ARG A 436 -22.02 -43.26 -15.65
CA ARG A 436 -20.96 -43.80 -16.52
C ARG A 436 -19.80 -42.86 -16.68
N ALA A 437 -20.07 -41.54 -16.75
CA ALA A 437 -19.01 -40.54 -16.78
C ALA A 437 -18.23 -40.49 -15.45
N GLN A 438 -18.93 -40.64 -14.32
CA GLN A 438 -18.29 -40.68 -12.99
C GLN A 438 -17.40 -41.91 -12.83
N GLU A 439 -17.86 -43.12 -13.22
CA GLU A 439 -17.05 -44.34 -13.20
C GLU A 439 -15.80 -44.21 -14.08
N LYS A 440 -15.98 -43.66 -15.29
CA LYS A 440 -14.85 -43.42 -16.20
C LYS A 440 -13.85 -42.43 -15.64
N LEU A 441 -14.31 -41.34 -15.04
CA LEU A 441 -13.46 -40.35 -14.37
C LEU A 441 -12.68 -40.97 -13.23
N ALA A 442 -13.30 -41.82 -12.39
CA ALA A 442 -12.61 -42.53 -11.31
C ALA A 442 -11.44 -43.37 -11.85
N SER A 443 -11.66 -44.15 -12.88
CA SER A 443 -10.60 -44.98 -13.53
C SER A 443 -9.46 -44.10 -14.10
N VAL A 444 -9.81 -42.97 -14.72
CA VAL A 444 -8.83 -42.01 -15.27
C VAL A 444 -8.00 -41.39 -14.14
N PHE A 445 -8.63 -40.99 -13.05
CA PHE A 445 -7.93 -40.40 -11.90
C PHE A 445 -7.05 -41.42 -11.18
N GLU A 446 -7.50 -42.67 -11.04
CA GLU A 446 -6.69 -43.74 -10.46
C GLU A 446 -5.38 -44.00 -11.24
N THR A 447 -5.47 -43.93 -12.57
CA THR A 447 -4.31 -44.06 -13.44
C THR A 447 -3.39 -42.82 -13.38
N ALA A 448 -4.00 -41.62 -13.42
CA ALA A 448 -3.26 -40.35 -13.45
C ALA A 448 -2.52 -40.07 -12.15
N ARG A 449 -3.06 -40.45 -11.00
CA ARG A 449 -2.39 -40.29 -9.67
C ARG A 449 -1.08 -41.03 -9.54
N LYS A 450 -0.84 -42.05 -10.34
CA LYS A 450 0.44 -42.81 -10.36
C LYS A 450 1.57 -42.07 -11.07
N GLN A 451 1.28 -40.97 -11.76
CA GLN A 451 2.27 -40.16 -12.48
C GLN A 451 2.93 -39.16 -11.52
N MET A 452 4.24 -38.95 -11.63
CA MET A 452 5.01 -38.04 -10.78
C MET A 452 4.54 -36.58 -10.85
N ASP A 453 4.01 -36.14 -12.00
CA ASP A 453 3.58 -34.77 -12.25
C ASP A 453 2.04 -34.62 -12.18
N PHE A 454 1.39 -35.39 -11.33
CA PHE A 454 -0.06 -35.32 -11.21
C PHE A 454 -0.53 -33.93 -10.72
N GLY A 455 -1.31 -33.26 -11.55
CA GLY A 455 -1.74 -31.86 -11.33
C GLY A 455 -3.01 -31.66 -10.50
N ASN A 456 -3.47 -32.68 -9.77
CA ASN A 456 -4.63 -32.60 -8.85
C ASN A 456 -5.84 -31.85 -9.47
N GLY A 457 -6.34 -30.81 -8.85
CA GLY A 457 -7.48 -30.00 -9.34
C GLY A 457 -7.25 -29.32 -10.69
N ARG A 458 -5.99 -29.07 -11.11
CA ARG A 458 -5.70 -28.60 -12.48
C ARG A 458 -5.98 -29.70 -13.49
N TYR A 459 -5.62 -30.94 -13.17
CA TYR A 459 -5.90 -32.09 -14.02
C TYR A 459 -7.40 -32.30 -14.18
N VAL A 460 -8.17 -32.24 -13.10
CA VAL A 460 -9.65 -32.29 -13.15
C VAL A 460 -10.22 -31.24 -14.08
N ARG A 461 -9.78 -29.99 -13.96
CA ARG A 461 -10.21 -28.89 -14.82
C ARG A 461 -9.92 -29.17 -16.29
N ASN A 462 -8.72 -29.61 -16.61
CA ASN A 462 -8.29 -29.91 -17.96
C ASN A 462 -9.13 -31.06 -18.59
N ILE A 463 -9.44 -32.08 -17.81
CA ILE A 463 -10.30 -33.20 -18.29
C ILE A 463 -11.73 -32.70 -18.58
N LEU A 464 -12.30 -31.89 -17.71
CA LEU A 464 -13.65 -31.33 -17.94
C LEU A 464 -13.70 -30.41 -19.16
N GLU A 465 -12.65 -29.63 -19.41
CA GLU A 465 -12.56 -28.80 -20.61
C GLU A 465 -12.44 -29.62 -21.88
N LYS A 466 -11.61 -30.67 -21.88
CA LYS A 466 -11.52 -31.63 -23.01
C LYS A 466 -12.85 -32.34 -23.27
N ALA A 467 -13.54 -32.77 -22.20
CA ALA A 467 -14.86 -33.38 -22.34
C ALA A 467 -15.87 -32.42 -22.93
N LYS A 468 -15.87 -31.15 -22.53
CA LYS A 468 -16.76 -30.11 -23.11
C LYS A 468 -16.44 -29.84 -24.57
N MET A 469 -15.16 -29.78 -24.96
CA MET A 469 -14.75 -29.62 -26.35
C MET A 469 -15.21 -30.81 -27.19
N ALA A 470 -15.04 -32.05 -26.71
CA ALA A 470 -15.48 -33.24 -27.39
C ALA A 470 -17.02 -33.31 -27.54
N GLN A 471 -17.78 -32.81 -26.55
CA GLN A 471 -19.22 -32.69 -26.63
C GLN A 471 -19.65 -31.68 -27.74
N ALA A 472 -19.00 -30.50 -27.74
CA ALA A 472 -19.30 -29.47 -28.74
C ALA A 472 -18.97 -29.91 -30.19
N THR A 473 -18.01 -30.82 -30.37
CA THR A 473 -17.68 -31.38 -31.71
C THR A 473 -18.71 -32.41 -32.19
N ARG A 474 -19.54 -32.93 -31.27
CA ARG A 474 -20.60 -33.93 -31.63
C ARG A 474 -21.94 -33.31 -31.93
N LEU A 475 -22.13 -32.03 -31.60
CA LEU A 475 -23.30 -31.23 -31.92
C LEU A 475 -23.15 -30.59 -33.30
#